data_7a722e431d44a9f185ebe951938a0a76
#
_entry.id   7a722e431d44a9f185ebe951938a0a76
#
_cell.length_a   1.000
_cell.length_b   1.000
_cell.length_c   1.000
_cell.angle_alpha   90.00
_cell.angle_beta   90.00
_cell.angle_gamma   90.00
#
_symmetry.space_group_name_H-M   'P 1'
#
loop_
_entity.id
_entity.type
_entity.pdbx_description
1 polymer ?
#
loop_
_entity_poly.entity_id
_entity_poly.type
_entity_poly.pdbx_seq_one_letter_code
_entity_poly.pdbx_strand_id
1 'polypeptide(L)'
;MKRHVYLPALLLTAALLVGCGHKAQPDTDADPNAQAALPPEGITALVLSDDTQVLRFRRDDDGVWFWQDDATFPLDQAGMPALLEAAAAMTASTPVQAGDDLSEYGLDDAKTSLSVTADGETLTFTRGDQAASGDWYLLCAEDASVRLVSDDAVKIFQLLDGSIYDMAVLPTMPAITEDTLRT
;
A
#
# COMPACT_ATOMS: atom_id res chain seq x y z
N MET A 1 -66.93 9.06 47.45
CA MET A 1 -66.47 10.32 48.07
C MET A 1 -65.15 10.71 47.39
N LYS A 2 -65.14 11.72 46.48
CA LYS A 2 -64.35 12.95 46.49
C LYS A 2 -62.83 12.66 46.53
N ARG A 3 -61.95 13.15 45.68
CA ARG A 3 -61.84 14.48 45.05
C ARG A 3 -60.87 14.44 43.85
N HIS A 4 -61.22 15.15 42.79
CA HIS A 4 -60.37 15.57 41.70
C HIS A 4 -59.30 16.56 42.19
N VAL A 5 -58.07 16.44 41.70
CA VAL A 5 -57.13 17.59 41.62
C VAL A 5 -56.49 17.57 40.23
N TYR A 6 -56.89 18.52 39.44
CA TYR A 6 -56.23 18.96 38.22
C TYR A 6 -55.06 19.87 38.59
N LEU A 7 -53.92 19.74 37.95
CA LEU A 7 -52.92 20.82 37.85
C LEU A 7 -52.27 20.82 36.50
N PRO A 8 -51.90 22.00 36.01
CA PRO A 8 -51.85 22.30 34.58
C PRO A 8 -50.48 22.17 33.98
N ALA A 9 -50.53 22.13 32.66
CA ALA A 9 -49.39 22.22 31.73
C ALA A 9 -48.48 23.42 31.98
N LEU A 10 -47.18 23.20 31.85
CA LEU A 10 -46.24 24.25 31.58
C LEU A 10 -45.40 23.84 30.36
N LEU A 11 -45.76 24.45 29.22
CA LEU A 11 -44.99 24.47 27.99
C LEU A 11 -43.73 25.31 28.25
N LEU A 12 -42.56 24.71 28.09
CA LEU A 12 -41.31 25.46 27.97
C LEU A 12 -40.66 25.08 26.64
N THR A 13 -40.90 25.91 25.65
CA THR A 13 -40.18 25.92 24.36
C THR A 13 -38.80 26.51 24.56
N ALA A 14 -37.76 25.68 24.53
CA ALA A 14 -36.40 26.15 24.40
C ALA A 14 -35.90 25.80 22.99
N ALA A 15 -35.89 26.78 22.10
CA ALA A 15 -35.20 26.71 20.83
C ALA A 15 -33.70 26.83 21.09
N LEU A 16 -32.93 25.75 20.89
CA LEU A 16 -31.49 25.78 20.84
C LEU A 16 -31.06 25.66 19.38
N LEU A 17 -30.50 26.74 18.89
CA LEU A 17 -29.72 26.82 17.66
C LEU A 17 -28.47 25.93 17.83
N VAL A 18 -28.47 24.79 17.17
CA VAL A 18 -27.28 23.94 17.06
C VAL A 18 -26.51 24.37 15.84
N GLY A 19 -25.37 25.02 16.09
CA GLY A 19 -24.36 25.30 15.09
C GLY A 19 -23.82 24.01 14.49
N CYS A 20 -23.77 23.95 13.15
CA CYS A 20 -23.09 22.90 12.38
C CYS A 20 -21.59 22.92 12.67
N GLY A 21 -21.14 22.07 13.59
CA GLY A 21 -19.77 21.62 13.65
C GLY A 21 -19.75 20.15 13.22
N HIS A 22 -19.48 19.88 11.95
CA HIS A 22 -19.14 18.54 11.52
C HIS A 22 -17.77 18.19 12.09
N LYS A 23 -17.76 17.62 13.28
CA LYS A 23 -16.64 16.73 13.67
C LYS A 23 -16.90 15.44 12.89
N ALA A 24 -15.98 15.13 11.97
CA ALA A 24 -15.89 13.80 11.41
C ALA A 24 -15.81 12.81 12.57
N GLN A 25 -16.87 12.06 12.77
CA GLN A 25 -16.89 10.91 13.65
C GLN A 25 -16.10 9.83 12.89
N PRO A 26 -15.11 9.18 13.49
CA PRO A 26 -14.49 8.04 12.84
C PRO A 26 -15.58 6.97 12.70
N ASP A 27 -15.85 6.57 11.47
CA ASP A 27 -16.73 5.44 11.15
C ASP A 27 -16.15 4.19 11.85
N THR A 28 -16.79 3.77 12.93
CA THR A 28 -16.38 2.62 13.74
C THR A 28 -17.05 1.34 13.22
N ASP A 29 -17.17 1.20 11.92
CA ASP A 29 -17.47 -0.08 11.28
C ASP A 29 -16.17 -0.63 10.63
N ALA A 30 -15.09 -0.64 11.41
CA ALA A 30 -13.90 -1.39 11.03
C ALA A 30 -14.27 -2.87 11.04
N ASP A 31 -14.22 -3.50 9.87
CA ASP A 31 -14.28 -4.94 9.72
C ASP A 31 -13.22 -5.55 10.67
N PRO A 32 -13.59 -6.38 11.66
CA PRO A 32 -12.63 -6.98 12.58
C PRO A 32 -11.59 -7.88 11.90
N ASN A 33 -11.78 -8.18 10.61
CA ASN A 33 -10.84 -8.90 9.76
C ASN A 33 -10.06 -7.98 8.80
N ALA A 34 -10.31 -6.67 8.79
CA ALA A 34 -9.51 -5.76 8.00
C ALA A 34 -8.08 -5.73 8.57
N GLN A 35 -7.16 -6.29 7.82
CA GLN A 35 -5.75 -6.22 8.16
C GLN A 35 -5.32 -4.75 8.19
N ALA A 36 -4.66 -4.32 9.27
CA ALA A 36 -4.23 -2.94 9.40
C ALA A 36 -3.26 -2.59 8.25
N ALA A 37 -3.50 -1.44 7.60
CA ALA A 37 -2.59 -0.93 6.61
C ALA A 37 -1.19 -0.74 7.20
N LEU A 38 -0.17 -1.26 6.53
CA LEU A 38 1.21 -1.05 6.94
C LEU A 38 1.65 0.36 6.54
N PRO A 39 2.12 1.19 7.48
CA PRO A 39 2.60 2.52 7.14
C PRO A 39 3.91 2.42 6.33
N PRO A 40 4.13 3.29 5.32
CA PRO A 40 5.32 3.23 4.47
C PRO A 40 6.63 3.26 5.27
N GLU A 41 6.69 4.05 6.33
CA GLU A 41 7.86 4.19 7.22
C GLU A 41 8.14 2.92 8.05
N GLY A 42 7.14 2.07 8.27
CA GLY A 42 7.26 0.78 8.97
C GLY A 42 7.83 -0.33 8.10
N ILE A 43 7.82 -0.16 6.78
CA ILE A 43 8.30 -1.19 5.85
C ILE A 43 9.82 -1.33 5.97
N THR A 44 10.26 -2.58 6.14
CA THR A 44 11.68 -2.94 6.32
C THR A 44 12.22 -3.84 5.20
N ALA A 45 11.34 -4.50 4.44
CA ALA A 45 11.73 -5.29 3.29
C ALA A 45 10.63 -5.33 2.23
N LEU A 46 11.06 -5.41 0.96
CA LEU A 46 10.22 -5.66 -0.21
C LEU A 46 10.84 -6.80 -1.02
N VAL A 47 10.01 -7.75 -1.44
CA VAL A 47 10.41 -8.80 -2.36
C VAL A 47 9.44 -8.83 -3.52
N LEU A 48 9.92 -8.50 -4.72
CA LEU A 48 9.16 -8.63 -5.96
C LEU A 48 9.63 -9.89 -6.68
N SER A 49 8.71 -10.65 -7.23
CA SER A 49 9.06 -11.84 -7.99
C SER A 49 8.09 -12.08 -9.15
N ASP A 50 8.61 -12.68 -10.20
CA ASP A 50 7.85 -13.32 -11.27
C ASP A 50 8.44 -14.72 -11.56
N ASP A 51 8.11 -15.33 -12.68
CA ASP A 51 8.64 -16.63 -13.10
C ASP A 51 10.09 -16.59 -13.59
N THR A 52 10.69 -15.40 -13.75
CA THR A 52 12.02 -15.18 -14.33
C THR A 52 13.03 -14.63 -13.35
N GLN A 53 12.61 -13.80 -12.39
CA GLN A 53 13.50 -13.09 -11.47
C GLN A 53 12.89 -12.81 -10.11
N VAL A 54 13.76 -12.49 -9.16
CA VAL A 54 13.38 -12.04 -7.82
C VAL A 54 14.25 -10.86 -7.44
N LEU A 55 13.61 -9.74 -7.07
CA LEU A 55 14.27 -8.54 -6.57
C LEU A 55 14.00 -8.42 -5.07
N ARG A 56 15.06 -8.32 -4.26
CA ARG A 56 14.96 -8.24 -2.79
C ARG A 56 15.58 -6.95 -2.29
N PHE A 57 14.75 -6.11 -1.68
CA PHE A 57 15.19 -4.86 -1.08
C PHE A 57 15.03 -4.94 0.44
N ARG A 58 16.01 -4.46 1.18
CA ARG A 58 15.96 -4.36 2.63
C ARG A 58 16.45 -3.00 3.10
N ARG A 59 15.94 -2.58 4.25
CA ARG A 59 16.40 -1.41 4.96
C ARG A 59 17.29 -1.83 6.12
N ASP A 60 18.45 -1.19 6.27
CA ASP A 60 19.34 -1.39 7.40
C ASP A 60 18.91 -0.59 8.64
N ASP A 61 19.66 -0.72 9.74
CA ASP A 61 19.40 -0.04 11.00
C ASP A 61 19.60 1.48 10.92
N ASP A 62 20.34 1.97 9.93
CA ASP A 62 20.54 3.40 9.63
C ASP A 62 19.45 3.97 8.72
N GLY A 63 18.51 3.14 8.28
CA GLY A 63 17.39 3.52 7.42
C GLY A 63 17.71 3.53 5.92
N VAL A 64 18.89 3.02 5.53
CA VAL A 64 19.34 2.99 4.13
C VAL A 64 18.84 1.71 3.47
N TRP A 65 18.24 1.86 2.29
CA TRP A 65 17.80 0.74 1.49
C TRP A 65 18.93 0.16 0.64
N PHE A 66 18.99 -1.13 0.50
CA PHE A 66 19.94 -1.82 -0.36
C PHE A 66 19.28 -3.01 -1.07
N TRP A 67 19.87 -3.38 -2.20
CA TRP A 67 19.51 -4.61 -2.89
C TRP A 67 20.23 -5.77 -2.21
N GLN A 68 19.49 -6.77 -1.76
CA GLN A 68 20.01 -7.84 -0.91
C GLN A 68 20.99 -8.75 -1.65
N ASP A 69 20.83 -8.93 -2.97
CA ASP A 69 21.69 -9.80 -3.77
C ASP A 69 23.04 -9.12 -4.11
N ASP A 70 23.11 -7.77 -4.04
CA ASP A 70 24.35 -6.98 -4.10
C ASP A 70 24.22 -5.72 -3.23
N ALA A 71 24.69 -5.81 -1.99
CA ALA A 71 24.64 -4.68 -1.05
C ALA A 71 25.55 -3.51 -1.42
N THR A 72 26.43 -3.67 -2.41
CA THR A 72 27.30 -2.59 -2.91
C THR A 72 26.70 -1.83 -4.08
N PHE A 73 25.55 -2.31 -4.59
CA PHE A 73 24.82 -1.67 -5.66
C PHE A 73 24.33 -0.26 -5.23
N PRO A 74 24.60 0.79 -6.02
CA PRO A 74 24.26 2.17 -5.66
C PRO A 74 22.76 2.44 -5.88
N LEU A 75 21.93 1.85 -5.01
CA LEU A 75 20.47 1.97 -5.09
C LEU A 75 19.99 3.41 -4.90
N ASP A 76 19.06 3.87 -5.75
CA ASP A 76 18.45 5.20 -5.66
C ASP A 76 17.58 5.33 -4.40
N GLN A 77 18.13 5.94 -3.37
CA GLN A 77 17.41 6.21 -2.12
C GLN A 77 16.26 7.22 -2.32
N ALA A 78 16.35 8.12 -3.31
CA ALA A 78 15.33 9.12 -3.55
C ALA A 78 14.08 8.51 -4.23
N GLY A 79 14.22 7.43 -4.97
CA GLY A 79 13.12 6.69 -5.58
C GLY A 79 12.38 5.76 -4.59
N MET A 80 13.03 5.34 -3.51
CA MET A 80 12.44 4.38 -2.55
C MET A 80 11.11 4.83 -1.93
N PRO A 81 10.90 6.09 -1.51
CA PRO A 81 9.62 6.51 -0.92
C PRO A 81 8.41 6.21 -1.80
N ALA A 82 8.51 6.42 -3.12
CA ALA A 82 7.42 6.15 -4.04
C ALA A 82 7.06 4.64 -4.10
N LEU A 83 8.07 3.77 -4.04
CA LEU A 83 7.86 2.32 -3.98
C LEU A 83 7.21 1.89 -2.66
N LEU A 84 7.62 2.50 -1.55
CA LEU A 84 7.04 2.22 -0.23
C LEU A 84 5.58 2.69 -0.14
N GLU A 85 5.26 3.85 -0.71
CA GLU A 85 3.87 4.33 -0.80
C GLU A 85 2.99 3.38 -1.65
N ALA A 86 3.51 2.90 -2.78
CA ALA A 86 2.80 1.93 -3.63
C ALA A 86 2.57 0.61 -2.88
N ALA A 87 3.58 0.09 -2.18
CA ALA A 87 3.47 -1.11 -1.36
C ALA A 87 2.46 -0.93 -0.21
N ALA A 88 2.53 0.19 0.51
CA ALA A 88 1.60 0.54 1.57
C ALA A 88 0.15 0.65 1.07
N ALA A 89 -0.06 1.21 -0.12
CA ALA A 89 -1.39 1.31 -0.74
C ALA A 89 -2.00 -0.09 -1.00
N MET A 90 -1.17 -1.09 -1.37
CA MET A 90 -1.65 -2.48 -1.51
C MET A 90 -2.09 -3.05 -0.15
N THR A 91 -1.31 -2.81 0.92
CA THR A 91 -1.67 -3.29 2.26
C THR A 91 -2.94 -2.63 2.79
N ALA A 92 -3.20 -1.38 2.41
CA ALA A 92 -4.38 -0.60 2.79
C ALA A 92 -5.63 -0.95 1.97
N SER A 93 -5.50 -1.75 0.90
CA SER A 93 -6.61 -2.07 0.00
C SER A 93 -7.68 -2.90 0.70
N THR A 94 -8.95 -2.60 0.37
CA THR A 94 -10.09 -3.30 0.97
C THR A 94 -10.39 -4.58 0.18
N PRO A 95 -10.66 -5.71 0.88
CA PRO A 95 -11.16 -6.92 0.22
C PRO A 95 -12.45 -6.65 -0.54
N VAL A 96 -12.58 -7.24 -1.71
CA VAL A 96 -13.81 -7.24 -2.50
C VAL A 96 -14.54 -8.57 -2.33
N GLN A 97 -15.85 -8.57 -2.51
CA GLN A 97 -16.61 -9.81 -2.58
C GLN A 97 -16.27 -10.50 -3.90
N ALA A 98 -15.32 -11.42 -3.84
CA ALA A 98 -14.93 -12.25 -4.97
C ALA A 98 -15.71 -13.57 -4.96
N GLY A 99 -15.90 -14.15 -6.15
CA GLY A 99 -16.34 -15.53 -6.28
C GLY A 99 -15.22 -16.51 -5.92
N ASP A 100 -15.56 -17.78 -5.74
CA ASP A 100 -14.59 -18.83 -5.40
C ASP A 100 -13.65 -19.18 -6.59
N ASP A 101 -13.98 -18.74 -7.80
CA ASP A 101 -13.20 -18.99 -9.01
C ASP A 101 -12.17 -17.86 -9.25
N LEU A 102 -10.94 -18.12 -8.86
CA LEU A 102 -9.84 -17.16 -9.00
C LEU A 102 -9.46 -16.90 -10.47
N SER A 103 -9.87 -17.76 -11.40
CA SER A 103 -9.59 -17.57 -12.83
C SER A 103 -10.31 -16.35 -13.41
N GLU A 104 -11.47 -15.96 -12.84
CA GLU A 104 -12.20 -14.75 -13.24
C GLU A 104 -11.42 -13.46 -12.98
N TYR A 105 -10.41 -13.53 -12.09
CA TYR A 105 -9.55 -12.40 -11.68
C TYR A 105 -8.12 -12.53 -12.22
N GLY A 106 -7.84 -13.58 -13.05
CA GLY A 106 -6.49 -13.89 -13.53
C GLY A 106 -5.52 -14.29 -12.41
N LEU A 107 -6.02 -14.87 -11.32
CA LEU A 107 -5.24 -15.17 -10.10
C LEU A 107 -4.89 -16.66 -9.95
N ASP A 108 -5.49 -17.57 -10.74
CA ASP A 108 -5.26 -19.01 -10.67
C ASP A 108 -3.85 -19.42 -11.15
N ASP A 109 -3.32 -18.75 -12.17
CA ASP A 109 -1.99 -18.98 -12.74
C ASP A 109 -1.03 -17.78 -12.60
N ALA A 110 -1.40 -16.78 -11.78
CA ALA A 110 -0.62 -15.57 -11.62
C ALA A 110 0.76 -15.85 -11.02
N LYS A 111 1.82 -15.27 -11.60
CA LYS A 111 3.23 -15.49 -11.23
C LYS A 111 3.88 -14.26 -10.59
N THR A 112 3.28 -13.08 -10.79
CA THR A 112 3.85 -11.82 -10.34
C THR A 112 3.39 -11.54 -8.92
N SER A 113 4.32 -11.39 -7.99
CA SER A 113 4.00 -11.14 -6.58
C SER A 113 4.89 -10.09 -5.94
N LEU A 114 4.36 -9.47 -4.89
CA LEU A 114 5.05 -8.57 -3.98
C LEU A 114 4.85 -9.04 -2.55
N SER A 115 5.94 -9.25 -1.81
CA SER A 115 5.90 -9.41 -0.36
C SER A 115 6.40 -8.14 0.31
N VAL A 116 5.64 -7.65 1.28
CA VAL A 116 5.92 -6.44 2.07
C VAL A 116 6.11 -6.84 3.51
N THR A 117 7.25 -6.52 4.10
CA THR A 117 7.53 -6.81 5.51
C THR A 117 7.61 -5.51 6.31
N ALA A 118 6.82 -5.43 7.38
CA ALA A 118 6.85 -4.34 8.36
C ALA A 118 6.60 -4.91 9.76
N ASP A 119 7.30 -4.39 10.77
CA ASP A 119 7.16 -4.80 12.19
C ASP A 119 7.22 -6.32 12.44
N GLY A 120 7.93 -7.06 11.58
CA GLY A 120 8.07 -8.51 11.65
C GLY A 120 6.93 -9.30 11.02
N GLU A 121 5.90 -8.64 10.52
CA GLU A 121 4.83 -9.24 9.71
C GLU A 121 5.13 -9.11 8.22
N THR A 122 4.73 -10.11 7.45
CA THR A 122 4.88 -10.09 5.99
C THR A 122 3.52 -10.33 5.35
N LEU A 123 3.16 -9.46 4.41
CA LEU A 123 2.00 -9.63 3.55
C LEU A 123 2.46 -9.90 2.13
N THR A 124 1.83 -10.88 1.48
CA THR A 124 2.15 -11.26 0.11
C THR A 124 0.96 -11.06 -0.80
N PHE A 125 1.16 -10.30 -1.85
CA PHE A 125 0.16 -9.98 -2.87
C PHE A 125 0.56 -10.56 -4.21
N THR A 126 -0.33 -11.35 -4.80
CA THR A 126 -0.17 -11.86 -6.17
C THR A 126 -1.04 -11.02 -7.10
N ARG A 127 -0.46 -10.50 -8.19
CA ARG A 127 -1.15 -9.65 -9.16
C ARG A 127 -1.89 -10.52 -10.19
N GLY A 128 -3.20 -10.29 -10.32
CA GLY A 128 -4.05 -10.85 -11.37
C GLY A 128 -4.26 -9.90 -12.54
N ASP A 129 -5.46 -9.94 -13.10
CA ASP A 129 -5.88 -9.15 -14.26
C ASP A 129 -6.33 -7.75 -13.88
N GLN A 130 -6.43 -6.87 -14.88
CA GLN A 130 -6.99 -5.55 -14.73
C GLN A 130 -8.51 -5.60 -14.82
N ALA A 131 -9.18 -4.97 -13.85
CA ALA A 131 -10.62 -4.82 -13.83
C ALA A 131 -11.10 -3.81 -14.88
N ALA A 132 -12.38 -3.86 -15.22
CA ALA A 132 -13.00 -2.89 -16.15
C ALA A 132 -12.95 -1.43 -15.66
N SER A 133 -12.77 -1.20 -14.36
CA SER A 133 -12.54 0.13 -13.77
C SER A 133 -11.17 0.72 -14.10
N GLY A 134 -10.20 -0.11 -14.50
CA GLY A 134 -8.80 0.24 -14.64
C GLY A 134 -7.94 -0.12 -13.42
N ASP A 135 -8.57 -0.53 -12.32
CA ASP A 135 -7.88 -1.06 -11.14
C ASP A 135 -7.43 -2.51 -11.38
N TRP A 136 -6.61 -3.05 -10.49
CA TRP A 136 -6.05 -4.39 -10.61
C TRP A 136 -6.49 -5.30 -9.48
N TYR A 137 -6.76 -6.57 -9.79
CA TYR A 137 -7.02 -7.58 -8.79
C TYR A 137 -5.70 -8.06 -8.17
N LEU A 138 -5.70 -8.14 -6.83
CA LEU A 138 -4.62 -8.73 -6.05
C LEU A 138 -5.19 -9.82 -5.15
N LEU A 139 -4.48 -10.93 -5.03
CA LEU A 139 -4.73 -11.94 -4.01
C LEU A 139 -3.79 -11.70 -2.83
N CYS A 140 -4.33 -11.45 -1.65
CA CYS A 140 -3.57 -11.45 -0.41
C CYS A 140 -3.45 -12.88 0.11
N ALA A 141 -2.22 -13.39 0.23
CA ALA A 141 -1.98 -14.79 0.58
C ALA A 141 -2.38 -15.12 2.04
N GLU A 142 -2.24 -14.14 2.95
CA GLU A 142 -2.42 -14.33 4.38
C GLU A 142 -3.87 -14.54 4.79
N ASP A 143 -4.80 -13.89 4.09
CA ASP A 143 -6.24 -13.99 4.37
C ASP A 143 -7.05 -14.58 3.20
N ALA A 144 -6.38 -14.97 2.12
CA ALA A 144 -6.95 -15.46 0.87
C ALA A 144 -8.00 -14.51 0.26
N SER A 145 -7.92 -13.21 0.56
CA SER A 145 -8.84 -12.22 0.04
C SER A 145 -8.39 -11.70 -1.33
N VAL A 146 -9.36 -11.50 -2.22
CA VAL A 146 -9.15 -10.74 -3.45
C VAL A 146 -9.37 -9.26 -3.14
N ARG A 147 -8.46 -8.41 -3.57
CA ARG A 147 -8.47 -6.97 -3.34
C ARG A 147 -8.41 -6.22 -4.66
N LEU A 148 -8.89 -4.99 -4.65
CA LEU A 148 -8.84 -4.12 -5.82
C LEU A 148 -7.95 -2.92 -5.48
N VAL A 149 -6.93 -2.67 -6.31
CA VAL A 149 -5.96 -1.60 -6.12
C VAL A 149 -5.81 -0.76 -7.37
N SER A 150 -5.44 0.51 -7.19
CA SER A 150 -5.26 1.44 -8.30
C SER A 150 -4.11 1.02 -9.22
N ASP A 151 -4.19 1.44 -10.49
CA ASP A 151 -3.11 1.27 -11.45
C ASP A 151 -1.78 1.88 -10.97
N ASP A 152 -1.82 2.99 -10.24
CA ASP A 152 -0.62 3.61 -9.68
C ASP A 152 0.09 2.72 -8.66
N ALA A 153 -0.64 2.01 -7.81
CA ALA A 153 -0.04 1.10 -6.83
C ALA A 153 0.67 -0.08 -7.50
N VAL A 154 0.12 -0.64 -8.58
CA VAL A 154 0.72 -1.79 -9.27
C VAL A 154 1.92 -1.44 -10.15
N LYS A 155 2.22 -0.16 -10.35
CA LYS A 155 3.43 0.27 -11.10
C LYS A 155 4.72 -0.23 -10.47
N ILE A 156 4.73 -0.55 -9.17
CA ILE A 156 5.88 -1.18 -8.52
C ILE A 156 6.32 -2.48 -9.23
N PHE A 157 5.39 -3.23 -9.83
CA PHE A 157 5.70 -4.45 -10.57
C PHE A 157 6.46 -4.20 -11.88
N GLN A 158 6.48 -2.95 -12.40
CA GLN A 158 7.27 -2.59 -13.58
C GLN A 158 8.77 -2.75 -13.34
N LEU A 159 9.21 -2.81 -12.08
CA LEU A 159 10.60 -3.14 -11.74
C LEU A 159 11.00 -4.55 -12.22
N LEU A 160 10.04 -5.46 -12.38
CA LEU A 160 10.28 -6.79 -12.93
C LEU A 160 10.36 -6.78 -14.46
N ASP A 161 9.72 -5.81 -15.12
CA ASP A 161 9.78 -5.64 -16.59
C ASP A 161 11.08 -4.94 -17.02
N GLY A 162 11.72 -4.23 -16.10
CA GLY A 162 12.93 -3.46 -16.29
C GLY A 162 14.19 -4.17 -15.82
N SER A 163 15.23 -3.37 -15.64
CA SER A 163 16.49 -3.83 -15.06
C SER A 163 16.66 -3.21 -13.66
N ILE A 164 17.23 -3.98 -12.73
CA ILE A 164 17.65 -3.40 -11.44
C ILE A 164 18.56 -2.18 -11.62
N TYR A 165 19.29 -2.09 -12.76
CA TYR A 165 20.14 -0.95 -13.08
C TYR A 165 19.37 0.36 -13.31
N ASP A 166 18.08 0.31 -13.61
CA ASP A 166 17.22 1.50 -13.71
C ASP A 166 16.99 2.16 -12.34
N MET A 167 17.28 1.42 -11.26
CA MET A 167 17.25 1.91 -9.87
C MET A 167 18.62 2.37 -9.37
N ALA A 168 19.65 2.46 -10.23
CA ALA A 168 20.97 2.88 -9.82
C ALA A 168 21.15 4.39 -9.91
N VAL A 169 21.76 4.99 -8.88
CA VAL A 169 22.32 6.33 -8.99
C VAL A 169 23.67 6.21 -9.70
N LEU A 170 23.71 6.58 -10.98
CA LEU A 170 24.95 6.61 -11.71
C LEU A 170 25.82 7.78 -11.22
N PRO A 171 27.11 7.54 -10.92
CA PRO A 171 28.01 8.63 -10.54
C PRO A 171 28.13 9.64 -11.69
N THR A 172 28.03 10.92 -11.36
CA THR A 172 28.26 12.00 -12.33
C THR A 172 29.69 11.89 -12.81
N MET A 173 29.89 11.56 -14.09
CA MET A 173 31.23 11.56 -14.68
C MET A 173 31.76 12.99 -14.65
N PRO A 174 32.97 13.23 -14.13
CA PRO A 174 33.59 14.56 -14.22
C PRO A 174 33.70 14.96 -15.67
N ALA A 175 33.40 16.22 -16.00
CA ALA A 175 33.57 16.73 -17.34
C ALA A 175 35.03 16.54 -17.79
N ILE A 176 35.23 15.80 -18.86
CA ILE A 176 36.54 15.66 -19.47
C ILE A 176 36.90 17.04 -20.09
N THR A 177 37.78 17.77 -19.41
CA THR A 177 38.33 19.02 -19.93
C THR A 177 39.62 18.72 -20.73
N GLU A 178 40.01 19.59 -21.68
CA GLU A 178 41.23 19.41 -22.44
C GLU A 178 42.48 19.25 -21.55
N ASP A 179 42.46 19.79 -20.32
CA ASP A 179 43.58 19.68 -19.38
C ASP A 179 43.69 18.26 -18.77
N THR A 180 42.61 17.48 -18.71
CA THR A 180 42.63 16.09 -18.21
C THR A 180 43.15 15.10 -19.25
N LEU A 181 43.26 15.52 -20.52
CA LEU A 181 43.78 14.69 -21.63
C LEU A 181 45.28 14.85 -21.85
N ARG A 182 45.96 15.77 -21.13
CA ARG A 182 47.40 16.11 -21.32
C ARG A 182 48.30 15.54 -20.22
N THR A 183 47.79 14.74 -19.31
CA THR A 183 48.57 14.00 -18.33
C THR A 183 48.60 12.52 -18.66
#